data_5463e0777fea2de0a5dab0e565630653
#
_entry.id   5463e0777fea2de0a5dab0e565630653
#
_cell.length_a   1.000
_cell.length_b   1.000
_cell.length_c   1.000
_cell.angle_alpha   90.00
_cell.angle_beta   90.00
_cell.angle_gamma   90.00
#
_symmetry.space_group_name_H-M   'P 1'
#
loop_
_entity.id
_entity.type
_entity.pdbx_description
1 polymer ?
#
loop_
_entity_poly.entity_id
_entity_poly.type
_entity_poly.pdbx_seq_one_letter_code
_entity_poly.pdbx_strand_id
1 'polypeptide(L)'
;MQYYWRVEPKVHFFCDVDYDVFRYMRDHNKTYGFTVNLYDSPESLPTLWPETMKFLADNQHLLAENNAMKWLTDKERRPEHAHKTKGYSTCHFWSNFEIANLDFWRSPAYQAYFDHLDRAGGFFYERWGDAPVHSIALGLFEDARKIHWFKDIGYQHIPFFNCPNSPKCRGCVKGRFTDGEAWLNKEDCRPNWFKYIGNEWSDTSSSKVELTAGG
;
A
#
# COMPACT_ATOMS: atom_id res chain seq x y z
N MET A 1 -0.07 -10.41 22.00
CA MET A 1 -0.85 -10.13 20.78
C MET A 1 0.14 -10.03 19.63
N GLN A 2 -0.04 -10.82 18.59
CA GLN A 2 0.90 -10.86 17.46
C GLN A 2 0.44 -9.96 16.30
N TYR A 3 -0.87 -9.90 16.04
CA TYR A 3 -1.45 -9.10 14.98
C TYR A 3 -2.38 -8.03 15.54
N TYR A 4 -2.55 -6.95 14.76
CA TYR A 4 -3.56 -5.92 14.98
C TYR A 4 -4.29 -5.61 13.67
N TRP A 5 -5.45 -5.01 13.79
CA TRP A 5 -6.22 -4.44 12.70
C TRP A 5 -6.52 -2.97 13.02
N ARG A 6 -6.00 -2.06 12.20
CA ARG A 6 -6.32 -0.63 12.28
C ARG A 6 -7.61 -0.35 11.55
N VAL A 7 -8.54 0.26 12.23
CA VAL A 7 -9.83 0.72 11.69
C VAL A 7 -10.01 2.17 12.11
N GLU A 8 -10.15 3.06 11.14
CA GLU A 8 -10.39 4.48 11.40
C GLU A 8 -11.88 4.83 11.49
N PRO A 9 -12.24 5.97 12.11
CA PRO A 9 -13.62 6.46 12.09
C PRO A 9 -14.06 6.82 10.68
N LYS A 10 -15.39 6.75 10.42
CA LYS A 10 -16.03 7.08 9.12
C LYS A 10 -15.62 6.19 7.95
N VAL A 11 -15.12 5.01 8.22
CA VAL A 11 -14.92 3.97 7.21
C VAL A 11 -16.20 3.18 7.01
N HIS A 12 -16.31 2.48 5.88
CA HIS A 12 -17.42 1.58 5.60
C HIS A 12 -16.91 0.24 5.06
N PHE A 13 -17.53 -0.85 5.54
CA PHE A 13 -17.30 -2.19 5.04
C PHE A 13 -18.51 -2.62 4.20
N PHE A 14 -18.27 -2.96 2.95
CA PHE A 14 -19.34 -3.33 2.00
C PHE A 14 -19.62 -4.83 1.94
N CYS A 15 -18.72 -5.65 2.44
CA CYS A 15 -18.79 -7.09 2.30
C CYS A 15 -18.77 -7.78 3.66
N ASP A 16 -19.52 -8.89 3.76
CA ASP A 16 -19.41 -9.76 4.91
C ASP A 16 -18.04 -10.43 4.94
N VAL A 17 -17.34 -10.33 6.07
CA VAL A 17 -16.07 -11.01 6.35
C VAL A 17 -16.40 -12.20 7.27
N ASP A 18 -16.47 -13.40 6.70
CA ASP A 18 -16.93 -14.62 7.36
C ASP A 18 -15.78 -15.56 7.81
N TYR A 19 -14.58 -15.01 7.94
CA TYR A 19 -13.42 -15.73 8.43
C TYR A 19 -12.60 -14.88 9.42
N ASP A 20 -11.77 -15.53 10.22
CA ASP A 20 -10.82 -14.90 11.12
C ASP A 20 -9.60 -14.41 10.32
N VAL A 21 -9.52 -13.09 10.09
CA VAL A 21 -8.44 -12.45 9.33
C VAL A 21 -7.07 -12.64 9.99
N PHE A 22 -7.00 -12.68 11.32
CA PHE A 22 -5.74 -12.88 12.04
C PHE A 22 -5.24 -14.32 11.91
N ARG A 23 -6.17 -15.27 11.97
CA ARG A 23 -5.87 -16.66 11.70
C ARG A 23 -5.39 -16.85 10.27
N TYR A 24 -6.05 -16.21 9.30
CA TYR A 24 -5.61 -16.23 7.91
C TYR A 24 -4.18 -15.72 7.76
N MET A 25 -3.85 -14.54 8.31
CA MET A 25 -2.53 -13.95 8.26
C MET A 25 -1.46 -14.90 8.84
N ARG A 26 -1.75 -15.48 10.00
CA ARG A 26 -0.84 -16.43 10.66
C ARG A 26 -0.63 -17.71 9.83
N ASP A 27 -1.72 -18.33 9.41
CA ASP A 27 -1.69 -19.65 8.76
C ASP A 27 -1.06 -19.57 7.35
N HIS A 28 -1.09 -18.38 6.72
CA HIS A 28 -0.46 -18.11 5.42
C HIS A 28 0.86 -17.32 5.55
N ASN A 29 1.41 -17.19 6.76
CA ASN A 29 2.67 -16.50 7.02
C ASN A 29 2.70 -15.07 6.42
N LYS A 30 1.62 -14.32 6.60
CA LYS A 30 1.52 -12.93 6.12
C LYS A 30 1.92 -11.95 7.22
N THR A 31 2.71 -10.95 6.85
CA THR A 31 3.17 -9.89 7.77
C THR A 31 2.26 -8.68 7.71
N TYR A 32 1.79 -8.32 6.53
CA TYR A 32 0.98 -7.11 6.31
C TYR A 32 -0.16 -7.37 5.32
N GLY A 33 -1.31 -6.76 5.58
CA GLY A 33 -2.48 -6.84 4.72
C GLY A 33 -3.14 -5.48 4.50
N PHE A 34 -3.50 -5.19 3.25
CA PHE A 34 -4.12 -3.95 2.81
C PHE A 34 -5.33 -4.21 1.91
N THR A 35 -6.16 -3.18 1.72
CA THR A 35 -7.29 -3.19 0.76
C THR A 35 -7.11 -2.18 -0.36
N VAL A 36 -6.63 -0.98 -0.04
CA VAL A 36 -6.42 0.12 -0.99
C VAL A 36 -4.94 0.49 -1.00
N ASN A 37 -4.45 0.78 -2.19
CA ASN A 37 -3.08 1.18 -2.44
C ASN A 37 -3.14 2.30 -3.50
N LEU A 38 -2.53 3.43 -3.20
CA LEU A 38 -2.65 4.65 -4.00
C LEU A 38 -1.38 5.50 -3.99
N TYR A 39 -1.30 6.49 -4.87
CA TYR A 39 -0.21 7.46 -4.89
C TYR A 39 -0.41 8.55 -3.85
N ASP A 40 0.65 8.97 -3.18
CA ASP A 40 0.66 10.15 -2.30
C ASP A 40 1.06 11.41 -3.07
N SER A 41 0.79 12.58 -2.48
CA SER A 41 1.29 13.85 -3.00
C SER A 41 2.80 13.94 -2.86
N PRO A 42 3.56 14.04 -3.94
CA PRO A 42 5.02 14.12 -3.87
C PRO A 42 5.52 15.39 -3.18
N GLU A 43 4.69 16.43 -3.11
CA GLU A 43 4.96 17.68 -2.41
C GLU A 43 5.02 17.51 -0.89
N SER A 44 4.36 16.48 -0.37
CA SER A 44 4.29 16.20 1.07
C SER A 44 5.53 15.50 1.61
N LEU A 45 6.36 14.91 0.73
CA LEU A 45 7.46 14.03 1.15
C LEU A 45 8.69 14.08 0.21
N PRO A 46 9.15 15.29 -0.19
CA PRO A 46 10.21 15.43 -1.18
C PRO A 46 11.56 14.87 -0.73
N THR A 47 11.80 14.76 0.58
CA THR A 47 13.09 14.26 1.11
C THR A 47 13.00 12.89 1.77
N LEU A 48 11.83 12.27 1.88
CA LEU A 48 11.67 10.94 2.49
C LEU A 48 12.52 9.88 1.78
N TRP A 49 12.50 9.85 0.46
CA TRP A 49 13.29 8.89 -0.30
C TRP A 49 14.81 9.17 -0.24
N PRO A 50 15.28 10.40 -0.40
CA PRO A 50 16.68 10.75 -0.13
C PRO A 50 17.18 10.31 1.25
N GLU A 51 16.39 10.50 2.31
CA GLU A 51 16.75 10.04 3.66
C GLU A 51 16.74 8.51 3.77
N THR A 52 15.78 7.85 3.11
CA THR A 52 15.78 6.38 3.00
C THR A 52 17.06 5.87 2.33
N MET A 53 17.49 6.51 1.24
CA MET A 53 18.72 6.11 0.54
C MET A 53 19.98 6.36 1.36
N LYS A 54 20.03 7.42 2.18
CA LYS A 54 21.12 7.64 3.15
C LYS A 54 21.16 6.51 4.19
N PHE A 55 20.00 6.14 4.74
CA PHE A 55 19.91 5.01 5.67
C PHE A 55 20.43 3.72 5.03
N LEU A 56 20.01 3.42 3.82
CA LEU A 56 20.41 2.20 3.12
C LEU A 56 21.90 2.17 2.75
N ALA A 57 22.57 3.31 2.59
CA ALA A 57 24.00 3.33 2.29
C ALA A 57 24.83 2.56 3.33
N ASP A 58 24.43 2.65 4.60
CA ASP A 58 25.10 1.98 5.72
C ASP A 58 24.41 0.68 6.16
N ASN A 59 23.20 0.41 5.66
CA ASN A 59 22.32 -0.66 6.16
C ASN A 59 21.81 -1.61 5.06
N GLN A 60 22.54 -1.82 3.98
CA GLN A 60 22.13 -2.71 2.88
C GLN A 60 21.85 -4.14 3.33
N HIS A 61 22.50 -4.60 4.38
CA HIS A 61 22.31 -5.94 4.96
C HIS A 61 20.92 -6.17 5.55
N LEU A 62 20.14 -5.10 5.77
CA LEU A 62 18.75 -5.17 6.25
C LEU A 62 17.73 -5.41 5.13
N LEU A 63 18.13 -5.24 3.87
CA LEU A 63 17.23 -5.47 2.73
C LEU A 63 16.79 -6.92 2.67
N ALA A 64 15.48 -7.14 2.54
CA ALA A 64 14.97 -8.48 2.28
C ALA A 64 15.43 -8.98 0.91
N GLU A 65 15.74 -10.26 0.80
CA GLU A 65 16.15 -10.87 -0.46
C GLU A 65 15.11 -10.66 -1.58
N ASN A 66 13.84 -10.90 -1.26
CA ASN A 66 12.71 -10.69 -2.14
C ASN A 66 11.96 -9.39 -1.77
N ASN A 67 12.67 -8.27 -1.80
CA ASN A 67 12.09 -6.95 -1.50
C ASN A 67 11.31 -6.35 -2.68
N ALA A 68 10.53 -5.33 -2.41
CA ALA A 68 9.71 -4.63 -3.40
C ALA A 68 10.35 -3.30 -3.88
N MET A 69 11.68 -3.18 -3.89
CA MET A 69 12.38 -1.97 -4.33
C MET A 69 11.91 -1.50 -5.71
N LYS A 70 11.69 -2.41 -6.66
CA LYS A 70 11.23 -2.07 -8.03
C LYS A 70 9.86 -1.41 -8.02
N TRP A 71 8.96 -1.81 -7.15
CA TRP A 71 7.66 -1.16 -6.97
C TRP A 71 7.79 0.23 -6.35
N LEU A 72 8.62 0.37 -5.32
CA LEU A 72 8.87 1.66 -4.67
C LEU A 72 9.46 2.70 -5.63
N THR A 73 10.25 2.26 -6.62
CA THR A 73 10.98 3.13 -7.55
C THR A 73 10.40 3.15 -8.97
N ASP A 74 9.18 2.66 -9.16
CA ASP A 74 8.52 2.70 -10.48
C ASP A 74 8.35 4.13 -10.98
N LYS A 75 8.71 4.36 -12.25
CA LYS A 75 8.65 5.67 -12.91
C LYS A 75 7.69 5.71 -14.09
N GLU A 76 7.04 4.60 -14.43
CA GLU A 76 6.30 4.51 -15.68
C GLU A 76 4.95 5.21 -15.61
N ARG A 77 4.21 5.03 -14.53
CA ARG A 77 2.85 5.58 -14.43
C ARG A 77 2.82 7.03 -13.95
N ARG A 78 3.75 7.40 -13.08
CA ARG A 78 3.84 8.73 -12.45
C ARG A 78 5.30 9.22 -12.44
N PRO A 79 5.91 9.46 -13.63
CA PRO A 79 7.30 9.91 -13.70
C PRO A 79 7.54 11.24 -12.96
N GLU A 80 6.54 12.10 -12.94
CA GLU A 80 6.58 13.38 -12.20
C GLU A 80 6.70 13.20 -10.70
N HIS A 81 6.08 12.16 -10.12
CA HIS A 81 6.22 11.84 -8.70
C HIS A 81 7.64 11.41 -8.38
N ALA A 82 8.17 10.45 -9.13
CA ALA A 82 9.54 9.96 -8.95
C ALA A 82 10.59 11.08 -9.15
N HIS A 83 10.33 12.04 -10.03
CA HIS A 83 11.19 13.21 -10.22
C HIS A 83 11.20 14.11 -8.97
N LYS A 84 10.03 14.49 -8.45
CA LYS A 84 9.89 15.37 -7.28
C LYS A 84 10.45 14.75 -6.01
N THR A 85 10.23 13.46 -5.80
CA THR A 85 10.72 12.70 -4.63
C THR A 85 12.14 12.16 -4.80
N LYS A 86 12.79 12.43 -5.92
CA LYS A 86 14.14 11.95 -6.25
C LYS A 86 14.28 10.43 -6.28
N GLY A 87 13.22 9.74 -6.69
CA GLY A 87 13.26 8.30 -6.94
C GLY A 87 12.10 7.47 -6.42
N TYR A 88 11.29 7.97 -5.49
CA TYR A 88 10.14 7.26 -4.97
C TYR A 88 8.91 7.46 -5.85
N SER A 89 8.21 6.38 -6.16
CA SER A 89 6.97 6.41 -6.94
C SER A 89 5.81 7.10 -6.24
N THR A 90 5.87 7.27 -4.93
CA THR A 90 4.82 7.64 -3.98
C THR A 90 3.68 6.65 -3.81
N CYS A 91 3.74 5.52 -4.53
CA CYS A 91 2.77 4.45 -4.34
C CYS A 91 2.92 3.86 -2.92
N HIS A 92 1.80 3.76 -2.20
CA HIS A 92 1.81 3.28 -0.83
C HIS A 92 0.54 2.49 -0.50
N PHE A 93 0.62 1.62 0.50
CA PHE A 93 -0.54 0.98 1.13
C PHE A 93 -1.25 2.01 2.00
N TRP A 94 -2.55 2.16 1.83
CA TRP A 94 -3.30 3.17 2.56
C TRP A 94 -3.62 2.69 3.98
N SER A 95 -2.84 3.18 4.94
CA SER A 95 -2.76 2.67 6.31
C SER A 95 -4.00 2.86 7.18
N ASN A 96 -5.03 3.58 6.70
CA ASN A 96 -6.31 3.64 7.41
C ASN A 96 -7.04 2.28 7.45
N PHE A 97 -6.64 1.34 6.60
CA PHE A 97 -6.89 -0.08 6.75
C PHE A 97 -5.55 -0.80 6.70
N GLU A 98 -5.13 -1.37 7.80
CA GLU A 98 -3.99 -2.28 7.83
C GLU A 98 -4.20 -3.39 8.85
N ILE A 99 -3.85 -4.62 8.46
CA ILE A 99 -3.74 -5.76 9.35
C ILE A 99 -2.27 -6.16 9.33
N ALA A 100 -1.59 -6.10 10.48
CA ALA A 100 -0.17 -6.35 10.48
C ALA A 100 0.33 -7.12 11.69
N ASN A 101 1.46 -7.82 11.49
CA ASN A 101 2.20 -8.47 12.54
C ASN A 101 3.05 -7.44 13.29
N LEU A 102 2.83 -7.31 14.59
CA LEU A 102 3.57 -6.40 15.47
C LEU A 102 5.07 -6.69 15.53
N ASP A 103 5.48 -7.94 15.24
CA ASP A 103 6.89 -8.31 15.28
C ASP A 103 7.69 -7.61 14.18
N PHE A 104 7.06 -7.28 13.03
CA PHE A 104 7.70 -6.49 11.99
C PHE A 104 8.04 -5.07 12.47
N TRP A 105 7.07 -4.38 13.08
CA TRP A 105 7.28 -3.02 13.60
C TRP A 105 8.26 -2.96 14.78
N ARG A 106 8.45 -4.08 15.47
CA ARG A 106 9.42 -4.23 16.57
C ARG A 106 10.76 -4.79 16.11
N SER A 107 10.89 -5.11 14.82
CA SER A 107 12.13 -5.66 14.29
C SER A 107 13.26 -4.64 14.35
N PRO A 108 14.51 -5.09 14.52
CA PRO A 108 15.66 -4.20 14.50
C PRO A 108 15.77 -3.35 13.23
N ALA A 109 15.37 -3.92 12.07
CA ALA A 109 15.40 -3.22 10.79
C ALA A 109 14.42 -2.04 10.76
N TYR A 110 13.14 -2.27 11.14
CA TYR A 110 12.14 -1.20 11.20
C TYR A 110 12.49 -0.15 12.24
N GLN A 111 12.90 -0.55 13.44
CA GLN A 111 13.26 0.38 14.51
C GLN A 111 14.43 1.27 14.11
N ALA A 112 15.50 0.72 13.54
CA ALA A 112 16.65 1.49 13.08
C ALA A 112 16.25 2.48 11.98
N TYR A 113 15.39 2.07 11.04
CA TYR A 113 14.88 2.93 9.98
C TYR A 113 14.01 4.06 10.55
N PHE A 114 13.07 3.74 11.44
CA PHE A 114 12.22 4.73 12.09
C PHE A 114 13.05 5.76 12.87
N ASP A 115 14.01 5.31 13.67
CA ASP A 115 14.91 6.19 14.44
C ASP A 115 15.74 7.10 13.52
N HIS A 116 16.14 6.63 12.35
CA HIS A 116 16.83 7.45 11.35
C HIS A 116 15.90 8.56 10.82
N LEU A 117 14.68 8.21 10.44
CA LEU A 117 13.69 9.17 9.93
C LEU A 117 13.27 10.18 10.99
N ASP A 118 13.11 9.75 12.25
CA ASP A 118 12.74 10.62 13.36
C ASP A 118 13.84 11.68 13.59
N ARG A 119 15.10 11.27 13.60
CA ARG A 119 16.23 12.20 13.70
C ARG A 119 16.34 13.15 12.50
N ALA A 120 15.92 12.71 11.30
CA ALA A 120 15.89 13.57 10.12
C ALA A 120 14.79 14.65 10.20
N GLY A 121 13.76 14.44 11.02
CA GLY A 121 12.75 15.43 11.39
C GLY A 121 11.66 15.68 10.35
N GLY A 122 11.61 14.95 9.25
CA GLY A 122 10.64 15.18 8.18
C GLY A 122 9.19 14.92 8.59
N PHE A 123 8.94 14.20 9.66
CA PHE A 123 7.63 14.08 10.30
C PHE A 123 7.08 15.45 10.76
N PHE A 124 7.94 16.40 11.08
CA PHE A 124 7.61 17.72 11.60
C PHE A 124 7.76 18.83 10.55
N TYR A 125 8.75 18.74 9.67
CA TYR A 125 9.09 19.79 8.70
C TYR A 125 8.50 19.56 7.30
N GLU A 126 8.14 18.31 7.01
CA GLU A 126 7.38 17.91 5.84
C GLU A 126 6.09 17.23 6.32
N ARG A 127 5.54 16.35 5.54
CA ARG A 127 4.38 15.57 5.92
C ARG A 127 4.61 14.08 5.66
N TRP A 128 5.70 13.53 6.24
CA TRP A 128 5.93 12.10 6.18
C TRP A 128 4.86 11.39 7.00
N GLY A 129 3.82 10.91 6.30
CA GLY A 129 2.75 10.15 6.92
C GLY A 129 3.17 8.73 7.22
N ASP A 130 2.40 8.04 8.05
CA ASP A 130 2.60 6.64 8.37
C ASP A 130 2.50 5.73 7.13
N ALA A 131 1.54 5.98 6.24
CA ALA A 131 1.33 5.16 5.05
C ALA A 131 2.57 5.05 4.13
N PRO A 132 3.22 6.15 3.67
CA PRO A 132 4.44 6.04 2.88
C PRO A 132 5.61 5.46 3.68
N VAL A 133 5.76 5.79 4.97
CA VAL A 133 6.84 5.26 5.81
C VAL A 133 6.70 3.75 6.01
N HIS A 134 5.50 3.28 6.36
CA HIS A 134 5.19 1.85 6.47
C HIS A 134 5.43 1.11 5.15
N SER A 135 4.95 1.69 4.04
CA SER A 135 5.08 1.08 2.72
C SER A 135 6.53 0.95 2.25
N ILE A 136 7.34 1.96 2.50
CA ILE A 136 8.78 1.91 2.20
C ILE A 136 9.45 0.84 3.06
N ALA A 137 9.20 0.84 4.36
CA ALA A 137 9.79 -0.15 5.27
C ALA A 137 9.40 -1.59 4.89
N LEU A 138 8.12 -1.85 4.65
CA LEU A 138 7.62 -3.15 4.19
C LEU A 138 8.25 -3.54 2.85
N GLY A 139 8.29 -2.60 1.91
CA GLY A 139 8.86 -2.85 0.59
C GLY A 139 10.36 -3.12 0.59
N LEU A 140 11.11 -2.66 1.59
CA LEU A 140 12.56 -2.84 1.70
C LEU A 140 12.95 -4.02 2.61
N PHE A 141 12.29 -4.16 3.76
CA PHE A 141 12.75 -5.02 4.84
C PHE A 141 11.91 -6.28 5.01
N GLU A 142 10.81 -6.43 4.27
CA GLU A 142 10.00 -7.65 4.30
C GLU A 142 10.02 -8.36 2.95
N ASP A 143 9.84 -9.68 2.99
CA ASP A 143 9.57 -10.45 1.78
C ASP A 143 8.23 -10.02 1.18
N ALA A 144 8.24 -9.55 -0.05
CA ALA A 144 7.06 -9.05 -0.73
C ALA A 144 5.90 -10.07 -0.79
N ARG A 145 6.20 -11.37 -0.77
CA ARG A 145 5.20 -12.46 -0.72
C ARG A 145 4.43 -12.51 0.60
N LYS A 146 4.94 -11.89 1.65
CA LYS A 146 4.25 -11.79 2.95
C LYS A 146 3.32 -10.57 3.06
N ILE A 147 3.27 -9.74 2.03
CA ILE A 147 2.33 -8.63 1.92
C ILE A 147 1.11 -9.13 1.16
N HIS A 148 -0.07 -9.00 1.77
CA HIS A 148 -1.32 -9.56 1.25
C HIS A 148 -2.33 -8.48 0.88
N TRP A 149 -2.92 -8.58 -0.30
CA TRP A 149 -4.08 -7.78 -0.67
C TRP A 149 -5.37 -8.52 -0.30
N PHE A 150 -6.14 -7.96 0.63
CA PHE A 150 -7.47 -8.43 0.98
C PHE A 150 -8.47 -8.02 -0.11
N LYS A 151 -8.39 -8.70 -1.25
CA LYS A 151 -9.23 -8.43 -2.43
C LYS A 151 -10.72 -8.67 -2.18
N ASP A 152 -11.06 -9.49 -1.21
CA ASP A 152 -12.39 -9.92 -0.83
C ASP A 152 -13.05 -9.02 0.24
N ILE A 153 -12.29 -8.14 0.87
CA ILE A 153 -12.81 -7.18 1.84
C ILE A 153 -13.20 -5.90 1.11
N GLY A 154 -14.53 -5.66 1.03
CA GLY A 154 -15.07 -4.40 0.53
C GLY A 154 -14.91 -3.30 1.57
N TYR A 155 -14.13 -2.28 1.27
CA TYR A 155 -13.74 -1.23 2.19
C TYR A 155 -13.79 0.15 1.55
N GLN A 156 -14.23 1.14 2.28
CA GLN A 156 -14.20 2.54 1.89
C GLN A 156 -13.64 3.41 3.02
N HIS A 157 -12.76 4.29 2.63
CA HIS A 157 -12.48 5.56 3.28
C HIS A 157 -12.55 6.63 2.19
N ILE A 158 -13.48 7.57 2.32
CA ILE A 158 -13.75 8.57 1.27
C ILE A 158 -12.47 9.32 0.89
N PRO A 159 -12.18 9.50 -0.43
CA PRO A 159 -13.02 9.20 -1.60
C PRO A 159 -12.72 7.85 -2.28
N PHE A 160 -11.88 6.99 -1.69
CA PHE A 160 -11.41 5.76 -2.33
C PHE A 160 -12.01 4.52 -1.67
N PHE A 161 -12.14 3.45 -2.46
CA PHE A 161 -12.63 2.18 -1.95
C PHE A 161 -12.13 0.97 -2.75
N ASN A 162 -12.27 -0.20 -2.14
CA ASN A 162 -12.17 -1.49 -2.76
C ASN A 162 -13.56 -2.14 -2.76
N CYS A 163 -14.10 -2.45 -3.94
CA CYS A 163 -15.38 -3.12 -4.06
C CYS A 163 -15.21 -4.44 -4.81
N PRO A 164 -15.13 -5.58 -4.12
CA PRO A 164 -14.98 -6.89 -4.72
C PRO A 164 -16.15 -7.27 -5.62
N ASN A 165 -15.88 -8.03 -6.67
CA ASN A 165 -16.92 -8.68 -7.44
C ASN A 165 -17.40 -9.95 -6.70
N SER A 166 -18.19 -9.77 -5.66
CA SER A 166 -18.67 -10.85 -4.79
C SER A 166 -20.14 -10.66 -4.43
N PRO A 167 -20.93 -11.74 -4.32
CA PRO A 167 -22.29 -11.67 -3.81
C PRO A 167 -22.38 -11.30 -2.32
N LYS A 168 -21.27 -11.40 -1.59
CA LYS A 168 -21.16 -10.97 -0.18
C LYS A 168 -21.10 -9.45 -0.02
N CYS A 169 -20.91 -8.70 -1.12
CA CYS A 169 -20.75 -7.25 -1.09
C CYS A 169 -22.04 -6.54 -1.53
N ARG A 170 -22.42 -5.50 -0.79
CA ARG A 170 -23.64 -4.73 -1.02
C ARG A 170 -23.35 -3.23 -0.92
N GLY A 171 -24.01 -2.41 -1.72
CA GLY A 171 -23.95 -0.95 -1.61
C GLY A 171 -22.75 -0.29 -2.26
N CYS A 172 -21.90 -1.04 -2.96
CA CYS A 172 -20.80 -0.47 -3.74
C CYS A 172 -20.80 -0.97 -5.19
N VAL A 173 -20.15 -0.21 -6.08
CA VAL A 173 -20.00 -0.59 -7.49
C VAL A 173 -18.75 -1.44 -7.67
N LYS A 174 -18.95 -2.67 -8.12
CA LYS A 174 -17.89 -3.68 -8.28
C LYS A 174 -16.74 -3.19 -9.17
N GLY A 175 -15.50 -3.37 -8.70
CA GLY A 175 -14.28 -2.98 -9.41
C GLY A 175 -13.98 -1.49 -9.43
N ARG A 176 -14.87 -0.64 -8.95
CA ARG A 176 -14.67 0.80 -8.89
C ARG A 176 -13.69 1.16 -7.78
N PHE A 177 -12.89 2.21 -8.01
CA PHE A 177 -11.87 2.66 -7.06
C PHE A 177 -12.26 3.94 -6.31
N THR A 178 -13.07 4.79 -6.93
CA THR A 178 -13.53 6.06 -6.34
C THR A 178 -14.93 6.44 -6.84
N ASP A 179 -15.69 7.12 -6.00
CA ASP A 179 -16.95 7.80 -6.39
C ASP A 179 -16.74 9.30 -6.65
N GLY A 180 -15.53 9.80 -6.44
CA GLY A 180 -15.18 11.19 -6.68
C GLY A 180 -14.94 11.51 -8.16
N GLU A 181 -14.30 12.64 -8.39
CA GLU A 181 -13.93 13.12 -9.72
C GLU A 181 -13.13 12.09 -10.52
N ALA A 182 -13.34 12.05 -11.82
CA ALA A 182 -12.73 11.03 -12.70
C ALA A 182 -11.18 11.01 -12.62
N TRP A 183 -10.55 12.16 -12.34
CA TRP A 183 -9.09 12.25 -12.20
C TRP A 183 -8.55 11.46 -11.00
N LEU A 184 -9.37 11.22 -9.95
CA LEU A 184 -8.98 10.41 -8.78
C LEU A 184 -8.66 8.95 -9.13
N ASN A 185 -9.18 8.43 -10.26
CA ASN A 185 -8.81 7.09 -10.71
C ASN A 185 -7.31 6.97 -11.07
N LYS A 186 -6.63 8.10 -11.33
CA LYS A 186 -5.19 8.11 -11.57
C LYS A 186 -4.38 7.86 -10.30
N GLU A 187 -4.99 7.99 -9.13
CA GLU A 187 -4.34 7.70 -7.85
C GLU A 187 -4.27 6.21 -7.54
N ASP A 188 -5.01 5.37 -8.26
CA ASP A 188 -4.95 3.90 -8.10
C ASP A 188 -3.58 3.36 -8.50
N CYS A 189 -2.79 2.91 -7.54
CA CYS A 189 -1.52 2.27 -7.81
C CYS A 189 -1.53 0.74 -7.59
N ARG A 190 -2.69 0.11 -7.37
CA ARG A 190 -2.80 -1.35 -7.31
C ARG A 190 -2.21 -2.05 -8.55
N PRO A 191 -2.43 -1.56 -9.78
CA PRO A 191 -1.81 -2.16 -10.96
C PRO A 191 -0.27 -2.18 -10.90
N ASN A 192 0.34 -1.19 -10.23
CA ASN A 192 1.78 -1.15 -10.03
C ASN A 192 2.26 -2.23 -9.07
N TRP A 193 1.55 -2.42 -7.96
CA TRP A 193 1.85 -3.49 -7.01
C TRP A 193 1.84 -4.85 -7.71
N PHE A 194 0.77 -5.15 -8.45
CA PHE A 194 0.63 -6.44 -9.13
C PHE A 194 1.64 -6.67 -10.24
N LYS A 195 2.08 -5.61 -10.92
CA LYS A 195 3.13 -5.69 -11.94
C LYS A 195 4.44 -6.30 -11.38
N TYR A 196 4.80 -5.94 -10.15
CA TYR A 196 6.08 -6.33 -9.55
C TYR A 196 6.00 -7.56 -8.67
N ILE A 197 4.86 -7.78 -8.03
CA ILE A 197 4.70 -8.86 -7.03
C ILE A 197 3.99 -10.07 -7.63
N GLY A 198 3.29 -9.90 -8.74
CA GLY A 198 2.67 -11.00 -9.52
C GLY A 198 1.30 -11.45 -9.05
N ASN A 199 0.54 -11.81 -9.98
CA ASN A 199 -0.53 -12.79 -10.19
C ASN A 199 -1.77 -12.94 -9.32
N GLU A 200 -1.93 -12.33 -8.18
CA GLU A 200 -3.23 -12.43 -7.49
C GLU A 200 -4.34 -11.54 -8.10
N TRP A 201 -3.98 -10.73 -9.11
CA TRP A 201 -4.91 -9.87 -9.82
C TRP A 201 -5.76 -10.58 -10.87
N SER A 202 -5.29 -11.66 -11.47
CA SER A 202 -5.86 -12.23 -12.70
C SER A 202 -7.26 -12.87 -12.56
N ASP A 203 -7.72 -13.15 -11.34
CA ASP A 203 -8.91 -14.00 -11.17
C ASP A 203 -10.23 -13.27 -10.88
N THR A 204 -10.27 -11.94 -10.73
CA THR A 204 -11.51 -11.29 -10.28
C THR A 204 -11.96 -10.05 -11.03
N SER A 205 -11.21 -9.55 -12.00
CA SER A 205 -11.58 -8.31 -12.72
C SER A 205 -11.51 -8.38 -14.24
N SER A 206 -11.53 -9.57 -14.82
CA SER A 206 -11.64 -9.72 -16.28
C SER A 206 -13.08 -9.52 -16.79
N SER A 207 -13.68 -8.38 -16.50
CA SER A 207 -14.57 -7.74 -17.44
C SER A 207 -13.80 -6.54 -18.01
N LYS A 208 -13.18 -6.77 -19.17
CA LYS A 208 -12.72 -5.71 -20.05
C LYS A 208 -13.81 -4.66 -20.14
N VAL A 209 -13.57 -3.49 -19.60
CA VAL A 209 -14.29 -2.30 -20.06
C VAL A 209 -13.72 -2.04 -21.45
N GLU A 210 -14.32 -2.62 -22.48
CA GLU A 210 -14.17 -2.15 -23.84
C GLU A 210 -14.70 -0.71 -23.84
N LEU A 211 -13.77 0.23 -23.90
CA LEU A 211 -14.06 1.58 -24.34
C LEU A 211 -14.45 1.47 -25.82
N THR A 212 -15.72 1.23 -26.11
CA THR A 212 -16.27 1.49 -27.42
C THR A 212 -16.18 3.00 -27.63
N ALA A 213 -15.24 3.40 -28.47
CA ALA A 213 -15.26 4.69 -29.11
C ALA A 213 -16.58 4.78 -29.91
N GLY A 214 -17.57 5.45 -29.32
CA GLY A 214 -18.80 5.84 -30.02
C GLY A 214 -18.50 7.07 -30.84
N GLY A 215 -18.81 6.99 -32.13
CA GLY A 215 -18.69 8.02 -33.15
C GLY A 215 -19.59 9.26 -32.90
#